data_6f6a10114dcffb4098d5f1d8b2a804ad
#
_entry.id   6f6a10114dcffb4098d5f1d8b2a804ad
#
_cell.length_a   1.000
_cell.length_b   1.000
_cell.length_c   1.000
_cell.angle_alpha   90.00
_cell.angle_beta   90.00
_cell.angle_gamma   90.00
#
_symmetry.space_group_name_H-M   'P 1'
#
loop_
_entity.id
_entity.type
_entity.pdbx_description
1 polymer ?
#
loop_
_entity_poly.entity_id
_entity_poly.type
_entity_poly.pdbx_seq_one_letter_code
_entity_poly.pdbx_strand_id
1 'polypeptide(L)'
;MKSVYGPVSSWRLGRSLGIDPVCSERKICSFDCVYCQLGHGIKTDKRQEFVSLEKLKEDLKLIAGAGADVITFSGTGEPTLAKNLGAMIEHVKTVSSLPVAILTNSSLFSDVDVHRALSRLDIVVAKLDAPNPSVFSAINRPYEGIRFEKYLEGIKNFRKSYTGKFALQMMFIDINRDYAGEMAEIARVLEPDEIQINTPLRPCAVKPLSRAEIERIKEFFSAFRNVLSVYDAEKPEVKPIDIEEVRKRKRPEP
;
A
#
# COMPACT_ATOMS: atom_id res chain seq x y z
N MET A 1 19.39 -6.68 4.82
CA MET A 1 18.42 -5.56 4.98
C MET A 1 17.84 -5.58 6.38
N LYS A 2 17.61 -4.41 6.98
CA LYS A 2 16.80 -4.28 8.21
C LYS A 2 15.32 -4.33 7.84
N SER A 3 14.49 -4.94 8.68
CA SER A 3 13.03 -4.97 8.44
C SER A 3 12.35 -3.62 8.74
N VAL A 4 13.06 -2.68 9.34
CA VAL A 4 12.58 -1.34 9.67
C VAL A 4 13.42 -0.29 8.96
N TYR A 5 12.78 0.77 8.45
CA TYR A 5 13.44 1.82 7.67
C TYR A 5 12.71 3.17 7.81
N GLY A 6 13.40 4.23 7.50
CA GLY A 6 12.84 5.59 7.52
C GLY A 6 13.28 6.42 8.73
N PRO A 7 12.45 7.38 9.20
CA PRO A 7 11.16 7.73 8.59
C PRO A 7 11.29 8.21 7.14
N VAL A 8 10.23 7.99 6.35
CA VAL A 8 10.13 8.47 4.98
C VAL A 8 9.00 9.50 4.85
N SER A 9 9.19 10.49 3.98
CA SER A 9 8.17 11.47 3.66
C SER A 9 7.05 10.82 2.85
N SER A 10 5.86 10.71 3.44
CA SER A 10 4.67 10.17 2.80
C SER A 10 3.64 11.27 2.60
N TRP A 11 3.24 11.48 1.35
CA TRP A 11 2.16 12.41 1.05
C TRP A 11 0.79 11.98 1.60
N ARG A 12 0.65 10.70 1.98
CA ARG A 12 -0.57 10.11 2.52
C ARG A 12 -0.61 10.09 4.05
N LEU A 13 0.52 9.86 4.67
CA LEU A 13 0.62 9.46 6.07
C LEU A 13 1.62 10.31 6.88
N GLY A 14 2.13 11.41 6.31
CA GLY A 14 3.10 12.24 7.02
C GLY A 14 4.49 11.62 7.13
N ARG A 15 5.15 11.75 8.28
CA ARG A 15 6.46 11.14 8.56
C ARG A 15 6.25 9.67 8.91
N SER A 16 6.47 8.79 7.94
CA SER A 16 6.16 7.37 8.06
C SER A 16 7.40 6.53 8.38
N LEU A 17 7.35 5.83 9.50
CA LEU A 17 8.30 4.77 9.81
C LEU A 17 7.86 3.48 9.14
N GLY A 18 8.68 2.94 8.24
CA GLY A 18 8.34 1.76 7.47
C GLY A 18 8.75 0.47 8.17
N ILE A 19 7.85 -0.51 8.16
CA ILE A 19 8.13 -1.91 8.49
C ILE A 19 7.93 -2.73 7.23
N ASP A 20 8.96 -3.44 6.81
CA ASP A 20 8.96 -4.31 5.65
C ASP A 20 8.90 -5.78 6.10
N PRO A 21 7.71 -6.40 6.14
CA PRO A 21 7.56 -7.77 6.60
C PRO A 21 8.06 -8.80 5.58
N VAL A 22 8.32 -8.37 4.34
CA VAL A 22 8.89 -9.21 3.28
C VAL A 22 10.42 -9.06 3.25
N CYS A 23 10.94 -7.86 3.36
CA CYS A 23 12.35 -7.50 3.52
C CYS A 23 13.30 -8.27 2.58
N SER A 24 12.98 -8.31 1.29
CA SER A 24 13.70 -9.10 0.28
C SER A 24 14.44 -8.19 -0.71
N GLU A 25 15.61 -8.63 -1.18
CA GLU A 25 16.36 -7.97 -2.26
C GLU A 25 15.60 -7.98 -3.59
N ARG A 26 14.76 -8.98 -3.82
CA ARG A 26 13.87 -9.05 -4.98
C ARG A 26 12.44 -8.81 -4.52
N LYS A 27 11.66 -8.08 -5.32
CA LYS A 27 10.23 -7.92 -5.06
C LYS A 27 9.54 -9.28 -4.92
N ILE A 28 8.76 -9.46 -3.85
CA ILE A 28 7.86 -10.62 -3.67
C ILE A 28 6.45 -10.09 -3.48
N CYS A 29 5.58 -10.33 -4.46
CA CYS A 29 4.27 -9.72 -4.48
C CYS A 29 3.27 -10.64 -5.18
N SER A 30 2.00 -10.53 -4.87
CA SER A 30 0.92 -11.21 -5.59
C SER A 30 0.56 -10.51 -6.92
N PHE A 31 1.05 -9.27 -7.14
CA PHE A 31 0.89 -8.50 -8.38
C PHE A 31 2.23 -8.15 -9.02
N ASP A 32 2.19 -7.95 -10.34
CA ASP A 32 3.32 -7.43 -11.10
C ASP A 32 2.93 -6.16 -11.87
N CYS A 33 2.44 -5.15 -11.12
CA CYS A 33 1.88 -3.93 -11.68
C CYS A 33 2.86 -3.21 -12.62
N VAL A 34 2.36 -2.73 -13.77
CA VAL A 34 3.16 -2.06 -14.81
C VAL A 34 3.86 -0.79 -14.33
N TYR A 35 3.31 -0.13 -13.30
CA TYR A 35 3.85 1.10 -12.69
C TYR A 35 4.71 0.83 -11.45
N CYS A 36 5.05 -0.43 -11.13
CA CYS A 36 5.74 -0.73 -9.88
C CYS A 36 7.19 -0.23 -9.91
N GLN A 37 7.51 0.69 -9.01
CA GLN A 37 8.88 1.22 -8.84
C GLN A 37 9.90 0.14 -8.43
N LEU A 38 9.43 -0.99 -7.87
CA LEU A 38 10.29 -2.13 -7.52
C LEU A 38 10.59 -3.01 -8.73
N GLY A 39 9.98 -2.72 -9.88
CA GLY A 39 10.11 -3.51 -11.11
C GLY A 39 9.52 -4.91 -10.98
N HIS A 40 10.01 -5.83 -11.82
CA HIS A 40 9.62 -7.23 -11.80
C HIS A 40 10.23 -7.99 -10.63
N GLY A 41 9.56 -9.04 -10.18
CA GLY A 41 10.02 -9.87 -9.06
C GLY A 41 9.40 -11.25 -9.04
N ILE A 42 9.38 -11.86 -7.87
CA ILE A 42 8.71 -13.14 -7.64
C ILE A 42 7.22 -12.88 -7.45
N LYS A 43 6.41 -13.44 -8.34
CA LYS A 43 4.94 -13.34 -8.27
C LYS A 43 4.38 -14.59 -7.59
N THR A 44 3.68 -14.41 -6.46
CA THR A 44 3.13 -15.50 -5.66
C THR A 44 1.96 -15.02 -4.80
N ASP A 45 1.04 -15.91 -4.48
CA ASP A 45 -0.01 -15.72 -3.47
C ASP A 45 0.27 -16.51 -2.18
N LYS A 46 1.37 -17.29 -2.16
CA LYS A 46 1.71 -18.14 -1.02
C LYS A 46 2.25 -17.30 0.13
N ARG A 47 1.59 -17.40 1.27
CA ARG A 47 2.00 -16.78 2.52
C ARG A 47 3.08 -17.59 3.20
N GLN A 48 4.12 -16.91 3.67
CA GLN A 48 5.21 -17.52 4.45
C GLN A 48 5.80 -16.51 5.44
N GLU A 49 6.61 -16.96 6.36
CA GLU A 49 7.39 -16.08 7.22
C GLU A 49 8.67 -15.67 6.48
N PHE A 50 8.82 -14.37 6.20
CA PHE A 50 10.01 -13.81 5.54
C PHE A 50 10.96 -13.17 6.56
N VAL A 51 10.39 -12.49 7.56
CA VAL A 51 11.10 -11.85 8.66
C VAL A 51 10.55 -12.43 9.95
N SER A 52 11.42 -12.95 10.83
CA SER A 52 10.97 -13.44 12.12
C SER A 52 10.54 -12.31 13.06
N LEU A 53 9.69 -12.60 14.02
CA LEU A 53 9.27 -11.62 15.01
C LEU A 53 10.45 -11.12 15.84
N GLU A 54 11.41 -11.99 16.14
CA GLU A 54 12.64 -11.67 16.87
C GLU A 54 13.48 -10.65 16.11
N LYS A 55 13.66 -10.87 14.80
CA LYS A 55 14.37 -9.92 13.91
C LYS A 55 13.68 -8.55 13.90
N LEU A 56 12.35 -8.52 13.81
CA LEU A 56 11.59 -7.27 13.89
C LEU A 56 11.81 -6.57 15.22
N LYS A 57 11.76 -7.30 16.35
CA LYS A 57 12.01 -6.74 17.69
C LYS A 57 13.39 -6.10 17.81
N GLU A 58 14.41 -6.75 17.25
CA GLU A 58 15.78 -6.21 17.22
C GLU A 58 15.87 -4.93 16.39
N ASP A 59 15.30 -4.94 15.17
CA ASP A 59 15.34 -3.80 14.28
C ASP A 59 14.55 -2.60 14.84
N LEU A 60 13.45 -2.83 15.55
CA LEU A 60 12.67 -1.77 16.22
C LEU A 60 13.45 -1.04 17.32
N LYS A 61 14.37 -1.71 18.04
CA LYS A 61 15.22 -1.06 19.05
C LYS A 61 16.12 0.02 18.45
N LEU A 62 16.49 -0.12 17.18
CA LEU A 62 17.41 0.80 16.48
C LEU A 62 16.76 2.13 16.11
N ILE A 63 15.43 2.26 16.23
CA ILE A 63 14.67 3.42 15.77
C ILE A 63 13.96 4.18 16.89
N ALA A 64 14.31 3.90 18.13
CA ALA A 64 13.81 4.65 19.29
C ALA A 64 14.11 6.15 19.11
N GLY A 65 13.07 7.01 19.14
CA GLY A 65 13.22 8.44 18.92
C GLY A 65 13.15 8.91 17.45
N ALA A 66 12.88 8.04 16.49
CA ALA A 66 12.58 8.44 15.12
C ALA A 66 11.34 9.33 15.08
N GLY A 67 11.47 10.61 14.83
CA GLY A 67 10.34 11.55 14.75
C GLY A 67 9.34 11.18 13.65
N ALA A 68 8.52 10.16 13.90
CA ALA A 68 7.50 9.65 13.00
C ALA A 68 6.10 10.00 13.48
N ASP A 69 5.15 10.10 12.55
CA ASP A 69 3.73 10.34 12.83
C ASP A 69 2.93 9.03 12.78
N VAL A 70 3.45 8.03 12.06
CA VAL A 70 2.79 6.75 11.81
C VAL A 70 3.81 5.63 11.58
N ILE A 71 3.46 4.42 11.96
CA ILE A 71 4.20 3.20 11.58
C ILE A 71 3.45 2.53 10.43
N THR A 72 4.14 2.22 9.34
CA THR A 72 3.49 1.71 8.13
C THR A 72 4.09 0.38 7.68
N PHE A 73 3.28 -0.67 7.65
CA PHE A 73 3.63 -1.92 7.00
C PHE A 73 3.62 -1.74 5.48
N SER A 74 4.80 -1.77 4.88
CA SER A 74 5.04 -1.64 3.43
C SER A 74 6.49 -2.03 3.13
N GLY A 75 6.92 -2.07 1.87
CA GLY A 75 8.33 -2.33 1.58
C GLY A 75 8.59 -2.97 0.23
N THR A 76 9.29 -4.09 0.22
CA THR A 76 9.82 -4.77 -0.97
C THR A 76 8.84 -5.76 -1.61
N GLY A 77 7.57 -5.74 -1.22
CA GLY A 77 6.54 -6.62 -1.78
C GLY A 77 5.15 -6.34 -1.23
N GLU A 78 4.31 -7.37 -1.22
CA GLU A 78 2.98 -7.33 -0.61
C GLU A 78 3.05 -7.74 0.86
N PRO A 79 2.76 -6.84 1.81
CA PRO A 79 2.89 -7.12 3.24
C PRO A 79 2.01 -8.29 3.74
N THR A 80 0.84 -8.50 3.15
CA THR A 80 -0.10 -9.56 3.56
C THR A 80 0.39 -10.97 3.22
N LEU A 81 1.44 -11.11 2.42
CA LEU A 81 2.12 -12.38 2.20
C LEU A 81 2.88 -12.87 3.45
N ALA A 82 3.21 -11.98 4.38
CA ALA A 82 3.85 -12.38 5.64
C ALA A 82 2.86 -13.15 6.53
N LYS A 83 3.13 -14.43 6.77
CA LYS A 83 2.25 -15.31 7.55
C LYS A 83 2.11 -14.85 9.01
N ASN A 84 3.18 -14.27 9.56
CA ASN A 84 3.25 -13.77 10.94
C ASN A 84 2.90 -12.26 11.05
N LEU A 85 2.27 -11.65 10.01
CA LEU A 85 1.89 -10.23 10.01
C LEU A 85 1.07 -9.84 11.26
N GLY A 86 0.12 -10.68 11.69
CA GLY A 86 -0.70 -10.42 12.87
C GLY A 86 0.12 -10.28 14.15
N ALA A 87 1.10 -11.16 14.37
CA ALA A 87 2.01 -11.09 15.51
C ALA A 87 2.93 -9.85 15.44
N MET A 88 3.37 -9.46 14.25
CA MET A 88 4.14 -8.23 14.05
C MET A 88 3.32 -6.99 14.42
N ILE A 89 2.06 -6.90 13.96
CA ILE A 89 1.15 -5.79 14.28
C ILE A 89 0.92 -5.71 15.80
N GLU A 90 0.60 -6.83 16.43
CA GLU A 90 0.42 -6.89 17.90
C GLU A 90 1.65 -6.37 18.63
N HIS A 91 2.83 -6.87 18.28
CA HIS A 91 4.06 -6.42 18.92
C HIS A 91 4.29 -4.91 18.74
N VAL A 92 4.12 -4.38 17.52
CA VAL A 92 4.28 -2.95 17.24
C VAL A 92 3.34 -2.12 18.13
N LYS A 93 2.09 -2.53 18.27
CA LYS A 93 1.09 -1.83 19.12
C LYS A 93 1.39 -1.94 20.62
N THR A 94 2.21 -2.91 21.07
CA THR A 94 2.65 -2.95 22.47
C THR A 94 3.83 -2.04 22.77
N VAL A 95 4.66 -1.71 21.77
CA VAL A 95 5.90 -0.92 21.95
C VAL A 95 5.79 0.52 21.45
N SER A 96 4.69 0.88 20.79
CA SER A 96 4.46 2.22 20.24
C SER A 96 3.00 2.64 20.40
N SER A 97 2.80 3.93 20.71
CA SER A 97 1.48 4.57 20.71
C SER A 97 1.13 5.24 19.38
N LEU A 98 2.02 5.21 18.39
CA LEU A 98 1.76 5.78 17.07
C LEU A 98 0.70 4.96 16.34
N PRO A 99 -0.15 5.59 15.51
CA PRO A 99 -1.05 4.87 14.62
C PRO A 99 -0.29 3.87 13.75
N VAL A 100 -0.86 2.69 13.54
CA VAL A 100 -0.27 1.63 12.72
C VAL A 100 -1.07 1.48 11.43
N ALA A 101 -0.40 1.64 10.31
CA ALA A 101 -0.97 1.59 8.97
C ALA A 101 -0.41 0.43 8.13
N ILE A 102 -1.13 0.05 7.08
CA ILE A 102 -0.64 -0.85 6.02
C ILE A 102 -0.92 -0.26 4.65
N LEU A 103 0.03 -0.44 3.71
CA LEU A 103 -0.20 -0.24 2.28
C LEU A 103 -0.25 -1.62 1.63
N THR A 104 -1.41 -2.04 1.15
CA THR A 104 -1.61 -3.37 0.58
C THR A 104 -2.26 -3.31 -0.79
N ASN A 105 -1.91 -4.26 -1.64
CA ASN A 105 -2.58 -4.44 -2.92
C ASN A 105 -3.97 -5.10 -2.81
N SER A 106 -4.40 -5.46 -1.60
CA SER A 106 -5.73 -5.99 -1.26
C SER A 106 -6.02 -7.41 -1.76
N SER A 107 -5.08 -8.07 -2.43
CA SER A 107 -5.31 -9.37 -3.09
C SER A 107 -5.69 -10.51 -2.14
N LEU A 108 -5.30 -10.42 -0.88
CA LEU A 108 -5.49 -11.46 0.13
C LEU A 108 -6.56 -11.11 1.18
N PHE A 109 -7.42 -10.13 0.94
CA PHE A 109 -8.45 -9.73 1.91
C PHE A 109 -9.49 -10.84 2.20
N SER A 110 -9.66 -11.80 1.29
CA SER A 110 -10.51 -12.97 1.50
C SER A 110 -9.85 -14.05 2.39
N ASP A 111 -8.55 -13.96 2.69
CA ASP A 111 -7.87 -14.85 3.64
C ASP A 111 -8.25 -14.45 5.07
N VAL A 112 -8.76 -15.41 5.85
CA VAL A 112 -9.28 -15.18 7.23
C VAL A 112 -8.19 -14.66 8.17
N ASP A 113 -6.97 -15.16 8.07
CA ASP A 113 -5.87 -14.71 8.93
C ASP A 113 -5.39 -13.31 8.56
N VAL A 114 -5.39 -12.99 7.26
CA VAL A 114 -5.12 -11.62 6.77
C VAL A 114 -6.20 -10.68 7.28
N HIS A 115 -7.48 -11.02 7.09
CA HIS A 115 -8.61 -10.23 7.57
C HIS A 115 -8.48 -9.94 9.07
N ARG A 116 -8.22 -10.97 9.89
CA ARG A 116 -8.04 -10.84 11.34
C ARG A 116 -6.83 -9.95 11.70
N ALA A 117 -5.72 -10.08 10.99
CA ALA A 117 -4.54 -9.25 11.21
C ALA A 117 -4.81 -7.77 10.88
N LEU A 118 -5.42 -7.51 9.73
CA LEU A 118 -5.72 -6.14 9.27
C LEU A 118 -6.76 -5.44 10.14
N SER A 119 -7.71 -6.18 10.74
CA SER A 119 -8.73 -5.60 11.64
C SER A 119 -8.16 -4.98 12.92
N ARG A 120 -6.88 -5.23 13.23
CA ARG A 120 -6.16 -4.63 14.36
C ARG A 120 -5.44 -3.33 14.04
N LEU A 121 -5.37 -2.96 12.77
CA LEU A 121 -4.70 -1.74 12.30
C LEU A 121 -5.59 -0.51 12.51
N ASP A 122 -4.94 0.65 12.66
CA ASP A 122 -5.63 1.92 12.78
C ASP A 122 -5.97 2.48 11.39
N ILE A 123 -5.13 2.17 10.38
CA ILE A 123 -5.31 2.65 9.00
C ILE A 123 -5.02 1.51 8.01
N VAL A 124 -5.95 1.23 7.13
CA VAL A 124 -5.74 0.33 5.98
C VAL A 124 -5.87 1.13 4.70
N VAL A 125 -4.78 1.18 3.92
CA VAL A 125 -4.77 1.75 2.58
C VAL A 125 -4.83 0.61 1.58
N ALA A 126 -6.02 0.38 1.06
CA ALA A 126 -6.32 -0.68 0.11
C ALA A 126 -6.18 -0.18 -1.33
N LYS A 127 -5.51 -0.95 -2.18
CA LYS A 127 -5.35 -0.58 -3.58
C LYS A 127 -6.55 -1.04 -4.41
N LEU A 128 -7.00 -0.15 -5.31
CA LEU A 128 -8.00 -0.43 -6.34
C LEU A 128 -7.63 0.37 -7.61
N ASP A 129 -7.12 -0.29 -8.66
CA ASP A 129 -6.61 0.39 -9.85
C ASP A 129 -7.41 0.10 -11.12
N ALA A 130 -8.44 -0.72 -11.04
CA ALA A 130 -9.18 -1.18 -12.19
C ALA A 130 -10.67 -1.33 -11.88
N PRO A 131 -11.57 -1.01 -12.83
CA PRO A 131 -12.99 -1.20 -12.67
C PRO A 131 -13.49 -2.59 -13.11
N ASN A 132 -12.67 -3.34 -13.86
CA ASN A 132 -13.07 -4.60 -14.49
C ASN A 132 -11.89 -5.55 -14.68
N PRO A 133 -12.14 -6.85 -14.99
CA PRO A 133 -11.09 -7.86 -15.14
C PRO A 133 -10.05 -7.55 -16.21
N SER A 134 -10.44 -6.94 -17.32
CA SER A 134 -9.53 -6.64 -18.43
C SER A 134 -8.49 -5.60 -18.01
N VAL A 135 -8.93 -4.48 -17.42
CA VAL A 135 -8.06 -3.42 -16.93
C VAL A 135 -7.20 -3.90 -15.75
N PHE A 136 -7.78 -4.72 -14.85
CA PHE A 136 -7.06 -5.34 -13.75
C PHE A 136 -5.89 -6.20 -14.24
N SER A 137 -6.13 -7.05 -15.22
CA SER A 137 -5.09 -7.89 -15.82
C SER A 137 -4.02 -7.07 -16.54
N ALA A 138 -4.41 -6.01 -17.24
CA ALA A 138 -3.48 -5.14 -17.97
C ALA A 138 -2.55 -4.35 -17.04
N ILE A 139 -3.08 -3.82 -15.93
CA ILE A 139 -2.36 -2.94 -15.01
C ILE A 139 -1.66 -3.72 -13.90
N ASN A 140 -2.42 -4.55 -13.17
CA ASN A 140 -1.94 -5.17 -11.94
C ASN A 140 -1.23 -6.50 -12.17
N ARG A 141 -1.49 -7.18 -13.30
CA ARG A 141 -0.88 -8.47 -13.68
C ARG A 141 -0.87 -9.44 -12.50
N PRO A 142 -2.04 -9.81 -11.96
CA PRO A 142 -2.15 -10.61 -10.74
C PRO A 142 -1.53 -12.00 -10.91
N TYR A 143 -1.25 -12.66 -9.79
CA TYR A 143 -0.95 -14.09 -9.76
C TYR A 143 -2.15 -14.89 -10.30
N GLU A 144 -1.91 -16.02 -10.97
CA GLU A 144 -2.91 -16.74 -11.78
C GLU A 144 -4.20 -17.13 -11.03
N GLY A 145 -4.12 -17.35 -9.72
CA GLY A 145 -5.29 -17.69 -8.89
C GLY A 145 -6.15 -16.50 -8.46
N ILE A 146 -5.71 -15.26 -8.71
CA ILE A 146 -6.39 -14.05 -8.23
C ILE A 146 -7.31 -13.51 -9.31
N ARG A 147 -8.62 -13.68 -9.12
CA ARG A 147 -9.66 -13.17 -10.01
C ARG A 147 -10.21 -11.84 -9.51
N PHE A 148 -10.54 -10.94 -10.42
CA PHE A 148 -11.01 -9.58 -10.12
C PHE A 148 -12.27 -9.59 -9.24
N GLU A 149 -13.24 -10.44 -9.53
CA GLU A 149 -14.50 -10.52 -8.79
C GLU A 149 -14.26 -10.89 -7.32
N LYS A 150 -13.42 -11.91 -7.06
CA LYS A 150 -13.04 -12.33 -5.71
C LYS A 150 -12.20 -11.28 -4.99
N TYR A 151 -11.33 -10.61 -5.72
CA TYR A 151 -10.53 -9.49 -5.22
C TYR A 151 -11.42 -8.34 -4.74
N LEU A 152 -12.38 -7.91 -5.56
CA LEU A 152 -13.32 -6.84 -5.21
C LEU A 152 -14.26 -7.25 -4.07
N GLU A 153 -14.75 -8.49 -4.09
CA GLU A 153 -15.56 -9.06 -3.00
C GLU A 153 -14.79 -9.08 -1.67
N GLY A 154 -13.50 -9.44 -1.70
CA GLY A 154 -12.62 -9.42 -0.53
C GLY A 154 -12.50 -8.03 0.07
N ILE A 155 -12.30 -7.00 -0.76
CA ILE A 155 -12.28 -5.59 -0.32
C ILE A 155 -13.62 -5.20 0.32
N LYS A 156 -14.74 -5.52 -0.34
CA LYS A 156 -16.09 -5.21 0.13
C LYS A 156 -16.40 -5.88 1.48
N ASN A 157 -16.05 -7.15 1.63
CA ASN A 157 -16.30 -7.89 2.87
C ASN A 157 -15.42 -7.39 4.02
N PHE A 158 -14.15 -7.06 3.73
CA PHE A 158 -13.27 -6.45 4.72
C PHE A 158 -13.82 -5.10 5.18
N ARG A 159 -14.20 -4.19 4.26
CA ARG A 159 -14.73 -2.87 4.61
C ARG A 159 -15.94 -2.92 5.54
N LYS A 160 -16.86 -3.87 5.33
CA LYS A 160 -18.08 -4.02 6.15
C LYS A 160 -17.81 -4.27 7.63
N SER A 161 -16.68 -4.91 7.97
CA SER A 161 -16.33 -5.28 9.35
C SER A 161 -15.22 -4.43 9.94
N TYR A 162 -14.51 -3.64 9.11
CA TYR A 162 -13.38 -2.83 9.56
C TYR A 162 -13.85 -1.49 10.12
N THR A 163 -13.42 -1.17 11.35
CA THR A 163 -13.82 0.03 12.08
C THR A 163 -12.77 1.13 12.11
N GLY A 164 -11.53 0.83 11.68
CA GLY A 164 -10.46 1.82 11.55
C GLY A 164 -10.61 2.66 10.27
N LYS A 165 -9.65 3.56 10.03
CA LYS A 165 -9.64 4.40 8.82
C LYS A 165 -9.36 3.54 7.59
N PHE A 166 -10.31 3.45 6.68
CA PHE A 166 -10.20 2.73 5.40
C PHE A 166 -10.00 3.71 4.25
N ALA A 167 -8.85 3.67 3.61
CA ALA A 167 -8.55 4.48 2.44
C ALA A 167 -8.45 3.62 1.17
N LEU A 168 -9.02 4.08 0.07
CA LEU A 168 -8.79 3.51 -1.26
C LEU A 168 -7.71 4.30 -1.97
N GLN A 169 -6.62 3.63 -2.33
CA GLN A 169 -5.57 4.20 -3.15
C GLN A 169 -5.70 3.72 -4.59
N MET A 170 -5.88 4.66 -5.51
CA MET A 170 -6.06 4.40 -6.93
C MET A 170 -4.88 4.97 -7.71
N MET A 171 -4.20 4.13 -8.49
CA MET A 171 -3.11 4.53 -9.37
C MET A 171 -3.64 4.74 -10.78
N PHE A 172 -3.68 6.00 -11.23
CA PHE A 172 -4.08 6.34 -12.58
C PHE A 172 -2.86 6.50 -13.50
N ILE A 173 -2.95 5.86 -14.64
CA ILE A 173 -1.99 5.88 -15.75
C ILE A 173 -2.78 5.93 -17.07
N ASP A 174 -2.10 5.99 -18.20
CA ASP A 174 -2.75 6.07 -19.52
C ASP A 174 -3.79 4.96 -19.76
N ILE A 175 -3.55 3.75 -19.25
CA ILE A 175 -4.44 2.59 -19.47
C ILE A 175 -5.81 2.76 -18.79
N ASN A 176 -5.88 3.41 -17.64
CA ASN A 176 -7.13 3.50 -16.84
C ASN A 176 -7.63 4.93 -16.61
N ARG A 177 -7.04 5.95 -17.21
CA ARG A 177 -7.45 7.34 -16.97
C ARG A 177 -8.91 7.62 -17.35
N ASP A 178 -9.41 6.93 -18.39
CA ASP A 178 -10.78 7.12 -18.88
C ASP A 178 -11.82 6.32 -18.09
N TYR A 179 -11.39 5.48 -17.14
CA TYR A 179 -12.26 4.67 -16.28
C TYR A 179 -12.52 5.31 -14.90
N ALA A 180 -12.21 6.58 -14.72
CA ALA A 180 -12.36 7.26 -13.42
C ALA A 180 -13.82 7.24 -12.93
N GLY A 181 -14.81 7.37 -13.83
CA GLY A 181 -16.23 7.30 -13.50
C GLY A 181 -16.63 5.92 -12.94
N GLU A 182 -16.26 4.84 -13.64
CA GLU A 182 -16.54 3.47 -13.19
C GLU A 182 -15.86 3.15 -11.85
N MET A 183 -14.64 3.64 -11.64
CA MET A 183 -13.93 3.48 -10.38
C MET A 183 -14.58 4.27 -9.24
N ALA A 184 -15.16 5.45 -9.52
CA ALA A 184 -15.92 6.21 -8.54
C ALA A 184 -17.21 5.49 -8.14
N GLU A 185 -17.90 4.80 -9.07
CA GLU A 185 -19.07 3.96 -8.74
C GLU A 185 -18.69 2.81 -7.81
N ILE A 186 -17.57 2.12 -8.06
CA ILE A 186 -17.09 1.07 -7.16
C ILE A 186 -16.75 1.67 -5.78
N ALA A 187 -16.11 2.83 -5.74
CA ALA A 187 -15.78 3.49 -4.49
C ALA A 187 -17.04 3.86 -3.69
N ARG A 188 -18.15 4.26 -4.33
CA ARG A 188 -19.43 4.52 -3.63
C ARG A 188 -19.97 3.28 -2.92
N VAL A 189 -19.82 2.10 -3.53
CA VAL A 189 -20.25 0.83 -2.91
C VAL A 189 -19.33 0.42 -1.76
N LEU A 190 -18.06 0.81 -1.82
CA LEU A 190 -17.05 0.47 -0.79
C LEU A 190 -17.03 1.47 0.38
N GLU A 191 -17.60 2.66 0.22
CA GLU A 191 -17.71 3.70 1.26
C GLU A 191 -16.38 3.96 2.01
N PRO A 192 -15.29 4.33 1.32
CA PRO A 192 -14.03 4.60 1.97
C PRO A 192 -14.09 5.91 2.78
N ASP A 193 -13.31 5.97 3.85
CA ASP A 193 -13.13 7.20 4.63
C ASP A 193 -12.27 8.23 3.89
N GLU A 194 -11.43 7.76 2.95
CA GLU A 194 -10.54 8.60 2.14
C GLU A 194 -10.26 7.95 0.78
N ILE A 195 -10.20 8.78 -0.27
CA ILE A 195 -9.73 8.39 -1.60
C ILE A 195 -8.39 9.06 -1.88
N GLN A 196 -7.42 8.26 -2.32
CA GLN A 196 -6.06 8.67 -2.62
C GLN A 196 -5.77 8.46 -4.11
N ILE A 197 -5.86 9.54 -4.89
CA ILE A 197 -5.60 9.52 -6.33
C ILE A 197 -4.10 9.71 -6.57
N ASN A 198 -3.49 8.74 -7.23
CA ASN A 198 -2.06 8.70 -7.45
C ASN A 198 -1.72 8.51 -8.93
N THR A 199 -0.51 8.90 -9.31
CA THR A 199 0.15 8.56 -10.56
C THR A 199 1.64 8.31 -10.28
N PRO A 200 2.36 7.49 -11.08
CA PRO A 200 3.72 7.07 -10.71
C PRO A 200 4.75 8.17 -10.93
N LEU A 201 5.01 8.98 -9.89
CA LEU A 201 6.02 10.05 -9.91
C LEU A 201 7.46 9.54 -9.71
N ARG A 202 7.65 8.26 -9.43
CA ARG A 202 8.97 7.63 -9.32
C ARG A 202 9.28 6.87 -10.58
N PRO A 203 10.56 6.70 -10.94
CA PRO A 203 10.95 5.94 -12.12
C PRO A 203 10.31 4.56 -12.17
N CYS A 204 9.64 4.26 -13.27
CA CYS A 204 9.03 2.97 -13.57
C CYS A 204 8.77 2.85 -15.09
N ALA A 205 8.19 1.74 -15.53
CA ALA A 205 7.98 1.46 -16.95
C ALA A 205 6.88 2.31 -17.64
N VAL A 206 6.09 3.08 -16.86
CA VAL A 206 5.00 3.90 -17.40
C VAL A 206 5.16 5.37 -17.00
N LYS A 207 4.66 6.27 -17.85
CA LYS A 207 4.71 7.71 -17.57
C LYS A 207 3.60 8.13 -16.60
N PRO A 208 3.87 9.11 -15.74
CA PRO A 208 2.83 9.72 -14.90
C PRO A 208 1.86 10.53 -15.75
N LEU A 209 0.62 10.63 -15.29
CA LEU A 209 -0.33 11.62 -15.79
C LEU A 209 0.06 13.01 -15.29
N SER A 210 -0.25 14.04 -16.06
CA SER A 210 -0.05 15.42 -15.67
C SER A 210 -0.97 15.83 -14.51
N ARG A 211 -0.62 16.92 -13.82
CA ARG A 211 -1.49 17.51 -12.78
C ARG A 211 -2.89 17.80 -13.34
N ALA A 212 -3.00 18.37 -14.52
CA ALA A 212 -4.29 18.69 -15.15
C ALA A 212 -5.17 17.46 -15.42
N GLU A 213 -4.56 16.33 -15.80
CA GLU A 213 -5.28 15.06 -15.97
C GLU A 213 -5.75 14.50 -14.63
N ILE A 214 -4.92 14.55 -13.60
CA ILE A 214 -5.30 14.12 -12.25
C ILE A 214 -6.42 15.00 -11.68
N GLU A 215 -6.41 16.30 -11.91
CA GLU A 215 -7.52 17.18 -11.49
C GLU A 215 -8.83 16.81 -12.19
N ARG A 216 -8.83 16.54 -13.50
CA ARG A 216 -10.03 16.04 -14.20
C ARG A 216 -10.52 14.69 -13.64
N ILE A 217 -9.61 13.80 -13.28
CA ILE A 217 -9.95 12.53 -12.64
C ILE A 217 -10.61 12.78 -11.28
N LYS A 218 -10.10 13.73 -10.47
CA LYS A 218 -10.67 14.08 -9.17
C LYS A 218 -12.12 14.55 -9.25
N GLU A 219 -12.53 15.17 -10.34
CA GLU A 219 -13.93 15.64 -10.53
C GLU A 219 -14.94 14.49 -10.41
N PHE A 220 -14.60 13.27 -10.88
CA PHE A 220 -15.46 12.09 -10.73
C PHE A 220 -15.65 11.66 -9.25
N PHE A 221 -14.74 12.06 -8.38
CA PHE A 221 -14.77 11.75 -6.95
C PHE A 221 -15.26 12.92 -6.09
N SER A 222 -15.78 13.98 -6.68
CA SER A 222 -16.21 15.20 -5.96
C SER A 222 -17.32 14.98 -4.92
N ALA A 223 -18.09 13.90 -5.03
CA ALA A 223 -19.10 13.52 -4.04
C ALA A 223 -18.51 12.91 -2.74
N PHE A 224 -17.23 12.56 -2.72
CA PHE A 224 -16.58 12.02 -1.53
C PHE A 224 -15.99 13.14 -0.68
N ARG A 225 -16.09 12.97 0.65
CA ARG A 225 -15.68 14.00 1.61
C ARG A 225 -14.16 14.24 1.62
N ASN A 226 -13.37 13.18 1.51
CA ASN A 226 -11.91 13.23 1.62
C ASN A 226 -11.28 12.64 0.36
N VAL A 227 -10.85 13.50 -0.54
CA VAL A 227 -10.14 13.11 -1.77
C VAL A 227 -8.81 13.86 -1.82
N LEU A 228 -7.72 13.11 -1.85
CA LEU A 228 -6.36 13.63 -1.94
C LEU A 228 -5.70 13.15 -3.22
N SER A 229 -4.90 14.00 -3.85
CA SER A 229 -4.02 13.57 -4.94
C SER A 229 -2.55 13.66 -4.56
N VAL A 230 -1.71 12.92 -5.28
CA VAL A 230 -0.26 12.97 -5.09
C VAL A 230 0.33 14.36 -5.38
N TYR A 231 -0.40 15.21 -6.09
CA TYR A 231 0.01 16.56 -6.44
C TYR A 231 -0.43 17.63 -5.42
N ASP A 232 -1.44 17.34 -4.58
CA ASP A 232 -1.99 18.31 -3.64
C ASP A 232 -1.33 18.23 -2.26
N ALA A 233 -0.94 17.02 -1.89
CA ALA A 233 -0.47 16.77 -0.54
C ALA A 233 0.97 17.27 -0.33
N GLU A 234 1.16 18.05 0.72
CA GLU A 234 2.47 18.43 1.20
C GLU A 234 3.27 17.21 1.68
N LYS A 235 4.53 17.17 1.37
CA LYS A 235 5.46 16.14 1.83
C LYS A 235 6.28 16.72 2.97
N PRO A 236 6.16 16.19 4.21
CA PRO A 236 6.94 16.68 5.32
C PRO A 236 8.44 16.41 5.10
N GLU A 237 9.27 17.31 5.58
CA GLU A 237 10.70 17.04 5.65
C GLU A 237 10.98 15.92 6.66
N VAL A 238 11.85 15.01 6.28
CA VAL A 238 12.27 13.89 7.12
C VAL A 238 13.77 13.68 7.03
N LYS A 239 14.36 13.27 8.15
CA LYS A 239 15.75 12.76 8.20
C LYS A 239 15.67 11.26 8.52
N PRO A 240 15.90 10.37 7.55
CA PRO A 240 15.94 8.95 7.81
C PRO A 240 17.08 8.61 8.77
N ILE A 241 16.85 7.68 9.70
CA ILE A 241 17.89 7.17 10.60
C ILE A 241 18.98 6.46 9.79
N ASP A 242 18.57 5.74 8.74
CA ASP A 242 19.47 5.03 7.82
C ASP A 242 19.01 5.26 6.38
N ILE A 243 19.72 6.14 5.67
CA ILE A 243 19.37 6.48 4.29
C ILE A 243 19.58 5.29 3.33
N GLU A 244 20.56 4.42 3.61
CA GLU A 244 20.82 3.26 2.76
C GLU A 244 19.68 2.24 2.84
N GLU A 245 19.10 2.03 4.01
CA GLU A 245 17.92 1.16 4.14
C GLU A 245 16.70 1.73 3.40
N VAL A 246 16.57 3.05 3.32
CA VAL A 246 15.53 3.70 2.49
C VAL A 246 15.82 3.51 1.00
N ARG A 247 17.08 3.66 0.57
CA ARG A 247 17.49 3.50 -0.84
C ARG A 247 17.27 2.08 -1.36
N LYS A 248 17.50 1.05 -0.55
CA LYS A 248 17.26 -0.35 -0.92
C LYS A 248 15.79 -0.64 -1.30
N ARG A 249 14.85 0.20 -0.84
CA ARG A 249 13.41 0.11 -1.17
C ARG A 249 12.96 1.07 -2.26
N LYS A 250 13.85 1.95 -2.68
CA LYS A 250 13.74 2.73 -3.90
C LYS A 250 14.68 2.06 -4.88
N ARG A 251 14.18 1.33 -5.87
CA ARG A 251 15.12 0.77 -6.83
C ARG A 251 15.94 1.87 -7.46
N PRO A 252 17.23 1.60 -7.74
CA PRO A 252 18.06 2.51 -8.49
C PRO A 252 17.40 2.80 -9.85
N GLU A 253 17.65 3.99 -10.34
CA GLU A 253 17.34 4.36 -11.71
C GLU A 253 17.90 3.31 -12.66
N PRO A 254 17.19 2.98 -13.76
CA PRO A 254 17.67 2.04 -14.76
C PRO A 254 18.97 2.50 -15.37
#